data_fce5379fa26baa8f941060c1851e74da
#
_entry.id   fce5379fa26baa8f941060c1851e74da
#
_cell.length_a   1.000
_cell.length_b   1.000
_cell.length_c   1.000
_cell.angle_alpha   90.00
_cell.angle_beta   90.00
_cell.angle_gamma   90.00
#
_symmetry.space_group_name_H-M   'P 1'
#
loop_
_entity.id
_entity.type
_entity.pdbx_description
1 polymer ?
#
loop_
_entity_poly.entity_id
_entity_poly.type
_entity_poly.pdbx_seq_one_letter_code
_entity_poly.pdbx_strand_id
1 'polypeptide(L)'
;MLRLFCLVGTLTVLAAFAEAQTTSPDDGQLRIICFGAHPDDAEYKSGGTAALWAEAGHHVKLVSVTNGDIGHWQMAGGPLAKRRAAESAQVAKRLGVTSQVLDIHDGELLPTLENRRTIVRLIRDWNADIVIAHRPWDYHPDHRYVGVLVQDAAFMVTVPFFCPDSPPLKKNPLFLYSSDRFKKPYPFEPDVAVAVDSVFEKKVDALMALESQTFEGGALGSEEKTAAAPPASSPELRRAWLRERWVRRQGAEANNYRGVLSDWYGEEKGKTIQFAEAFEICEYGRQPTRAEIRKLFPFLPADSSK
;
A
#
# COMPACT_ATOMS: atom_id res chain seq x y z
N MET A 1 -0.99 78.83 -19.08
CA MET A 1 -1.78 77.80 -18.37
C MET A 1 -1.13 76.45 -18.55
N LEU A 2 -0.36 76.02 -17.53
CA LEU A 2 0.43 74.80 -17.56
C LEU A 2 -0.33 73.77 -16.74
N ARG A 3 -0.83 72.67 -17.38
CA ARG A 3 -1.51 71.56 -16.67
C ARG A 3 -0.47 70.48 -16.32
N LEU A 4 -0.26 70.34 -15.04
CA LEU A 4 0.56 69.29 -14.42
C LEU A 4 -0.27 67.99 -14.32
N PHE A 5 0.14 66.93 -15.04
CA PHE A 5 -0.43 65.61 -14.87
C PHE A 5 0.38 64.84 -13.80
N CYS A 6 -0.26 64.57 -12.68
CA CYS A 6 0.27 63.64 -11.67
C CYS A 6 -0.07 62.21 -12.12
N LEU A 7 0.98 61.42 -12.44
CA LEU A 7 0.88 59.98 -12.59
C LEU A 7 0.94 59.37 -11.17
N VAL A 8 -0.17 58.80 -10.69
CA VAL A 8 -0.17 57.97 -9.52
C VAL A 8 0.10 56.51 -9.94
N GLY A 9 1.32 56.07 -9.71
CA GLY A 9 1.71 54.66 -9.90
C GLY A 9 1.22 53.79 -8.76
N THR A 10 0.24 52.95 -9.01
CA THR A 10 -0.23 51.91 -8.08
C THR A 10 0.78 50.76 -8.07
N LEU A 11 1.55 50.66 -7.00
CA LEU A 11 2.46 49.53 -6.72
C LEU A 11 1.60 48.35 -6.21
N THR A 12 1.29 47.38 -7.07
CA THR A 12 0.66 46.13 -6.67
C THR A 12 1.73 45.22 -6.06
N VAL A 13 1.73 45.11 -4.72
CA VAL A 13 2.51 44.13 -4.00
C VAL A 13 1.83 42.76 -4.16
N LEU A 14 2.39 41.90 -5.00
CA LEU A 14 2.06 40.47 -4.99
C LEU A 14 2.60 39.84 -3.71
N ALA A 15 1.75 39.66 -2.72
CA ALA A 15 2.05 38.81 -1.58
C ALA A 15 2.03 37.34 -2.10
N ALA A 16 3.20 36.75 -2.30
CA ALA A 16 3.35 35.32 -2.48
C ALA A 16 3.00 34.66 -1.13
N PHE A 17 1.81 34.06 -1.07
CA PHE A 17 1.51 33.11 0.01
C PHE A 17 2.39 31.89 -0.19
N ALA A 18 3.49 31.82 0.55
CA ALA A 18 4.17 30.56 0.79
C ALA A 18 3.21 29.72 1.66
N GLU A 19 2.51 28.77 1.05
CA GLU A 19 1.86 27.71 1.81
C GLU A 19 2.93 27.04 2.65
N ALA A 20 2.88 27.30 3.97
CA ALA A 20 3.69 26.59 4.93
C ALA A 20 3.28 25.11 4.84
N GLN A 21 4.17 24.28 4.29
CA GLN A 21 4.03 22.84 4.35
C GLN A 21 3.95 22.47 5.83
N THR A 22 2.75 22.15 6.28
CA THR A 22 2.53 21.60 7.61
C THR A 22 3.18 20.22 7.64
N THR A 23 4.37 20.16 8.25
CA THR A 23 4.91 18.85 8.67
C THR A 23 3.83 18.17 9.52
N SER A 24 3.45 16.95 9.18
CA SER A 24 2.49 16.18 9.98
C SER A 24 2.94 16.23 11.44
N PRO A 25 2.04 16.53 12.40
CA PRO A 25 2.40 16.59 13.81
C PRO A 25 3.07 15.27 14.22
N ASP A 26 4.13 15.33 15.01
CA ASP A 26 4.66 14.17 15.72
C ASP A 26 3.66 13.81 16.81
N ASP A 27 2.68 12.99 16.45
CA ASP A 27 1.61 12.52 17.33
C ASP A 27 2.01 11.20 18.04
N GLY A 28 3.25 10.75 17.87
CA GLY A 28 3.77 9.50 18.43
C GLY A 28 3.23 8.26 17.72
N GLN A 29 2.46 8.42 16.62
CA GLN A 29 1.90 7.33 15.85
C GLN A 29 2.80 6.96 14.67
N LEU A 30 2.89 5.67 14.35
CA LEU A 30 3.58 5.20 13.16
C LEU A 30 2.83 5.61 11.90
N ARG A 31 3.59 5.86 10.84
CA ARG A 31 3.09 6.17 9.51
C ARG A 31 3.54 5.11 8.52
N ILE A 32 2.60 4.32 8.06
CA ILE A 32 2.81 3.21 7.13
C ILE A 32 2.30 3.60 5.74
N ILE A 33 3.08 3.35 4.69
CA ILE A 33 2.66 3.53 3.32
C ILE A 33 2.89 2.24 2.53
N CYS A 34 1.83 1.75 1.88
CA CYS A 34 1.86 0.51 1.10
C CYS A 34 1.63 0.85 -0.37
N PHE A 35 2.59 0.52 -1.24
CA PHE A 35 2.50 0.72 -2.67
C PHE A 35 2.09 -0.57 -3.37
N GLY A 36 0.95 -0.55 -4.04
CA GLY A 36 0.55 -1.52 -5.06
C GLY A 36 0.73 -0.92 -6.46
N ALA A 37 0.79 -1.74 -7.48
CA ALA A 37 0.79 -1.27 -8.86
C ALA A 37 -0.62 -0.85 -9.29
N HIS A 38 -1.63 -1.62 -8.94
CA HIS A 38 -3.02 -1.42 -9.34
C HIS A 38 -3.94 -1.23 -8.11
N PRO A 39 -5.15 -0.64 -8.31
CA PRO A 39 -6.14 -0.50 -7.22
C PRO A 39 -6.75 -1.85 -6.81
N ASP A 40 -6.01 -2.63 -6.02
CA ASP A 40 -6.33 -3.91 -5.36
C ASP A 40 -5.08 -4.55 -4.73
N ASP A 41 -3.88 -4.27 -5.25
CA ASP A 41 -2.65 -4.95 -4.83
C ASP A 41 -2.30 -4.72 -3.35
N ALA A 42 -2.26 -3.46 -2.91
CA ALA A 42 -1.94 -3.12 -1.53
C ALA A 42 -3.00 -3.68 -0.57
N GLU A 43 -4.26 -3.63 -0.97
CA GLU A 43 -5.41 -4.17 -0.25
C GLU A 43 -5.31 -5.70 -0.11
N TYR A 44 -4.91 -6.39 -1.18
CA TYR A 44 -4.75 -7.84 -1.18
C TYR A 44 -3.56 -8.30 -0.37
N LYS A 45 -2.43 -7.59 -0.49
CA LYS A 45 -1.14 -8.01 0.09
C LYS A 45 -0.99 -7.63 1.55
N SER A 46 -1.50 -6.46 1.95
CA SER A 46 -1.24 -5.87 3.26
C SER A 46 -2.50 -5.42 4.00
N GLY A 47 -3.71 -5.67 3.45
CA GLY A 47 -4.96 -5.12 4.00
C GLY A 47 -5.28 -5.58 5.42
N GLY A 48 -4.95 -6.80 5.80
CA GLY A 48 -5.12 -7.29 7.17
C GLY A 48 -4.17 -6.61 8.15
N THR A 49 -2.90 -6.56 7.80
CA THR A 49 -1.87 -5.88 8.62
C THR A 49 -2.14 -4.36 8.69
N ALA A 50 -2.61 -3.75 7.59
CA ALA A 50 -3.05 -2.36 7.55
C ALA A 50 -4.19 -2.10 8.55
N ALA A 51 -5.16 -3.00 8.62
CA ALA A 51 -6.25 -2.91 9.60
C ALA A 51 -5.75 -3.03 11.05
N LEU A 52 -4.77 -3.91 11.32
CA LEU A 52 -4.17 -4.03 12.65
C LEU A 52 -3.44 -2.75 13.08
N TRP A 53 -2.67 -2.12 12.18
CA TRP A 53 -2.04 -0.82 12.48
C TRP A 53 -3.09 0.27 12.72
N ALA A 54 -4.14 0.32 11.90
CA ALA A 54 -5.21 1.30 12.07
C ALA A 54 -5.95 1.10 13.40
N GLU A 55 -6.24 -0.15 13.81
CA GLU A 55 -6.85 -0.48 15.11
C GLU A 55 -5.94 -0.13 16.30
N ALA A 56 -4.62 -0.17 16.10
CA ALA A 56 -3.64 0.30 17.07
C ALA A 56 -3.47 1.84 17.09
N GLY A 57 -4.23 2.58 16.28
CA GLY A 57 -4.21 4.05 16.21
C GLY A 57 -3.14 4.63 15.29
N HIS A 58 -2.48 3.83 14.48
CA HIS A 58 -1.45 4.27 13.54
C HIS A 58 -2.04 4.71 12.19
N HIS A 59 -1.28 5.54 11.47
CA HIS A 59 -1.69 6.06 10.17
C HIS A 59 -1.23 5.14 9.04
N VAL A 60 -2.16 4.66 8.23
CA VAL A 60 -1.85 3.81 7.07
C VAL A 60 -2.39 4.44 5.80
N LYS A 61 -1.55 4.45 4.75
CA LYS A 61 -1.94 4.86 3.39
C LYS A 61 -1.67 3.72 2.42
N LEU A 62 -2.70 3.35 1.65
CA LEU A 62 -2.59 2.44 0.51
C LEU A 62 -2.47 3.28 -0.76
N VAL A 63 -1.45 3.04 -1.57
CA VAL A 63 -1.20 3.77 -2.81
C VAL A 63 -1.23 2.81 -3.98
N SER A 64 -2.03 3.10 -4.98
CA SER A 64 -1.93 2.47 -6.30
C SER A 64 -1.14 3.39 -7.23
N VAL A 65 -0.06 2.89 -7.81
CA VAL A 65 0.83 3.70 -8.66
C VAL A 65 0.27 3.86 -10.06
N THR A 66 -0.60 2.97 -10.53
CA THR A 66 -1.39 3.15 -11.76
C THR A 66 -2.87 3.28 -11.45
N ASN A 67 -3.64 3.78 -12.41
CA ASN A 67 -5.09 3.99 -12.25
C ASN A 67 -5.93 2.75 -12.58
N GLY A 68 -5.31 1.68 -13.10
CA GLY A 68 -5.97 0.41 -13.40
C GLY A 68 -6.95 0.46 -14.57
N ASP A 69 -6.83 1.41 -15.48
CA ASP A 69 -7.80 1.75 -16.51
C ASP A 69 -7.92 0.74 -17.68
N ILE A 70 -7.07 -0.29 -17.73
CA ILE A 70 -7.22 -1.43 -18.63
C ILE A 70 -7.39 -2.76 -17.89
N GLY A 71 -7.51 -2.73 -16.57
CA GLY A 71 -7.59 -3.90 -15.71
C GLY A 71 -8.97 -4.57 -15.66
N HIS A 72 -9.77 -4.53 -16.74
CA HIS A 72 -11.07 -5.21 -16.82
C HIS A 72 -11.37 -5.70 -18.23
N TRP A 73 -12.01 -6.85 -18.36
CA TRP A 73 -12.23 -7.52 -19.65
C TRP A 73 -13.29 -6.87 -20.56
N GLN A 74 -14.19 -6.02 -20.03
CA GLN A 74 -15.24 -5.33 -20.79
C GLN A 74 -15.20 -3.82 -20.68
N MET A 75 -14.47 -3.26 -19.72
CA MET A 75 -14.46 -1.83 -19.46
C MET A 75 -13.01 -1.32 -19.47
N ALA A 76 -12.77 -0.14 -20.04
CA ALA A 76 -11.45 0.46 -20.07
C ALA A 76 -11.50 1.99 -19.99
N GLY A 77 -10.32 2.61 -19.84
CA GLY A 77 -10.10 4.06 -19.86
C GLY A 77 -10.66 4.77 -18.63
N GLY A 78 -10.94 6.05 -18.76
CA GLY A 78 -11.39 6.93 -17.68
C GLY A 78 -12.57 6.40 -16.86
N PRO A 79 -13.61 5.79 -17.46
CA PRO A 79 -14.71 5.18 -16.70
C PRO A 79 -14.23 4.07 -15.74
N LEU A 80 -13.34 3.20 -16.20
CA LEU A 80 -12.77 2.14 -15.34
C LEU A 80 -11.84 2.72 -14.27
N ALA A 81 -10.94 3.63 -14.62
CA ALA A 81 -10.06 4.30 -13.66
C ALA A 81 -10.85 4.94 -12.52
N LYS A 82 -11.90 5.69 -12.84
CA LYS A 82 -12.80 6.31 -11.85
C LYS A 82 -13.49 5.28 -10.97
N ARG A 83 -13.97 4.18 -11.56
CA ARG A 83 -14.61 3.09 -10.82
C ARG A 83 -13.63 2.44 -9.84
N ARG A 84 -12.44 2.04 -10.30
CA ARG A 84 -11.43 1.39 -9.47
C ARG A 84 -10.92 2.29 -8.36
N ALA A 85 -10.74 3.58 -8.61
CA ALA A 85 -10.41 4.55 -7.55
C ALA A 85 -11.51 4.64 -6.48
N ALA A 86 -12.79 4.62 -6.87
CA ALA A 86 -13.90 4.60 -5.92
C ALA A 86 -13.98 3.30 -5.13
N GLU A 87 -13.72 2.15 -5.76
CA GLU A 87 -13.64 0.83 -5.12
C GLU A 87 -12.51 0.82 -4.07
N SER A 88 -11.30 1.27 -4.40
CA SER A 88 -10.17 1.36 -3.48
C SER A 88 -10.45 2.31 -2.30
N ALA A 89 -11.09 3.46 -2.55
CA ALA A 89 -11.51 4.36 -1.49
C ALA A 89 -12.50 3.71 -0.51
N GLN A 90 -13.43 2.89 -1.01
CA GLN A 90 -14.35 2.14 -0.14
C GLN A 90 -13.64 1.06 0.67
N VAL A 91 -12.66 0.35 0.09
CA VAL A 91 -11.83 -0.60 0.85
C VAL A 91 -11.10 0.12 1.97
N ALA A 92 -10.42 1.23 1.66
CA ALA A 92 -9.68 2.01 2.65
C ALA A 92 -10.57 2.46 3.80
N LYS A 93 -11.78 2.98 3.50
CA LYS A 93 -12.77 3.37 4.51
C LYS A 93 -13.15 2.20 5.44
N ARG A 94 -13.37 1.00 4.88
CA ARG A 94 -13.77 -0.19 5.66
C ARG A 94 -12.62 -0.72 6.52
N LEU A 95 -11.37 -0.63 6.04
CA LEU A 95 -10.18 -0.99 6.81
C LEU A 95 -9.82 0.04 7.89
N GLY A 96 -10.30 1.28 7.78
CA GLY A 96 -9.94 2.39 8.68
C GLY A 96 -8.62 3.07 8.29
N VAL A 97 -8.27 3.04 7.00
CA VAL A 97 -7.03 3.59 6.42
C VAL A 97 -7.35 4.64 5.35
N THR A 98 -6.33 5.25 4.75
CA THR A 98 -6.47 6.14 3.60
C THR A 98 -6.02 5.45 2.32
N SER A 99 -6.52 5.88 1.16
CA SER A 99 -6.07 5.42 -0.15
C SER A 99 -5.78 6.58 -1.08
N GLN A 100 -4.86 6.34 -2.03
CA GLN A 100 -4.54 7.25 -3.11
C GLN A 100 -4.26 6.44 -4.38
N VAL A 101 -4.89 6.81 -5.49
CA VAL A 101 -4.63 6.23 -6.81
C VAL A 101 -3.98 7.31 -7.65
N LEU A 102 -2.79 7.03 -8.21
CA LEU A 102 -2.09 7.94 -9.12
C LEU A 102 -2.66 7.80 -10.53
N ASP A 103 -2.52 8.83 -11.35
CA ASP A 103 -3.04 8.87 -12.71
C ASP A 103 -1.97 8.46 -13.73
N ILE A 104 -1.43 7.24 -13.59
CA ILE A 104 -0.56 6.59 -14.57
C ILE A 104 -1.35 5.45 -15.19
N HIS A 105 -1.31 5.32 -16.52
CA HIS A 105 -2.01 4.24 -17.23
C HIS A 105 -1.52 2.87 -16.79
N ASP A 106 -2.46 1.95 -16.60
CA ASP A 106 -2.19 0.55 -16.29
C ASP A 106 -1.44 -0.11 -17.46
N GLY A 107 -0.35 -0.83 -17.15
CA GLY A 107 0.54 -1.44 -18.13
C GLY A 107 1.64 -0.52 -18.67
N GLU A 108 1.62 0.78 -18.34
CA GLU A 108 2.55 1.77 -18.89
C GLU A 108 3.52 2.37 -17.84
N LEU A 109 3.54 1.85 -16.62
CA LEU A 109 4.47 2.32 -15.61
C LEU A 109 5.92 2.03 -16.03
N LEU A 110 6.75 3.07 -16.03
CA LEU A 110 8.20 2.96 -16.26
C LEU A 110 8.96 3.53 -15.06
N PRO A 111 10.18 3.03 -14.74
CA PRO A 111 11.02 3.54 -13.66
C PRO A 111 11.76 4.83 -14.09
N THR A 112 11.00 5.84 -14.53
CA THR A 112 11.54 7.14 -14.94
C THR A 112 11.98 7.95 -13.73
N LEU A 113 12.80 9.00 -13.98
CA LEU A 113 13.19 9.95 -12.94
C LEU A 113 11.97 10.69 -12.34
N GLU A 114 10.95 10.98 -13.15
CA GLU A 114 9.73 11.63 -12.70
C GLU A 114 8.94 10.73 -11.74
N ASN A 115 8.72 9.48 -12.11
CA ASN A 115 8.04 8.50 -11.26
C ASN A 115 8.83 8.24 -9.97
N ARG A 116 10.18 8.18 -10.03
CA ARG A 116 11.02 8.09 -8.82
C ARG A 116 10.83 9.31 -7.91
N ARG A 117 10.81 10.51 -8.45
CA ARG A 117 10.54 11.74 -7.68
C ARG A 117 9.14 11.70 -7.04
N THR A 118 8.15 11.21 -7.75
CA THR A 118 6.79 11.04 -7.23
C THR A 118 6.76 10.09 -6.03
N ILE A 119 7.38 8.91 -6.14
CA ILE A 119 7.45 7.95 -5.02
C ILE A 119 8.21 8.56 -3.82
N VAL A 120 9.33 9.23 -4.06
CA VAL A 120 10.11 9.88 -2.98
C VAL A 120 9.27 10.94 -2.26
N ARG A 121 8.56 11.81 -3.00
CA ARG A 121 7.66 12.81 -2.38
C ARG A 121 6.55 12.15 -1.56
N LEU A 122 5.89 11.13 -2.09
CA LEU A 122 4.84 10.43 -1.36
C LEU A 122 5.32 9.85 -0.02
N ILE A 123 6.52 9.27 0.00
CA ILE A 123 7.12 8.72 1.21
C ILE A 123 7.48 9.85 2.20
N ARG A 124 8.08 10.95 1.71
CA ARG A 124 8.48 12.09 2.53
C ARG A 124 7.27 12.85 3.09
N ASP A 125 6.30 13.18 2.27
CA ASP A 125 5.11 13.95 2.65
C ASP A 125 4.23 13.15 3.62
N TRP A 126 4.26 11.81 3.53
CA TRP A 126 3.64 10.93 4.50
C TRP A 126 4.44 10.82 5.80
N ASN A 127 5.71 11.24 5.81
CA ASN A 127 6.66 11.04 6.90
C ASN A 127 6.73 9.57 7.34
N ALA A 128 6.92 8.67 6.38
CA ALA A 128 6.80 7.23 6.57
C ALA A 128 7.83 6.64 7.55
N ASP A 129 7.38 5.77 8.45
CA ASP A 129 8.21 4.87 9.27
C ASP A 129 8.40 3.51 8.60
N ILE A 130 7.38 3.06 7.86
CA ILE A 130 7.35 1.79 7.14
C ILE A 130 6.86 2.03 5.72
N VAL A 131 7.55 1.46 4.75
CA VAL A 131 7.20 1.46 3.33
C VAL A 131 7.08 0.00 2.88
N ILE A 132 5.96 -0.38 2.28
CA ILE A 132 5.72 -1.73 1.75
C ILE A 132 5.50 -1.64 0.25
N ALA A 133 6.08 -2.57 -0.52
CA ALA A 133 5.91 -2.63 -1.97
C ALA A 133 6.01 -4.07 -2.51
N HIS A 134 5.83 -4.22 -3.82
CA HIS A 134 6.21 -5.44 -4.54
C HIS A 134 7.71 -5.65 -4.54
N ARG A 135 8.14 -6.90 -4.71
CA ARG A 135 9.53 -7.18 -5.12
C ARG A 135 9.73 -6.80 -6.60
N PRO A 136 10.95 -6.42 -7.02
CA PRO A 136 11.23 -6.15 -8.44
C PRO A 136 11.26 -7.42 -9.32
N TRP A 137 10.77 -8.54 -8.84
CA TRP A 137 10.75 -9.87 -9.47
C TRP A 137 9.31 -10.40 -9.53
N ASP A 138 8.50 -9.90 -10.44
CA ASP A 138 7.07 -10.22 -10.55
C ASP A 138 6.69 -10.49 -12.01
N TYR A 139 5.53 -11.15 -12.24
CA TYR A 139 5.04 -11.41 -13.59
C TYR A 139 4.60 -10.14 -14.31
N HIS A 140 4.02 -9.18 -13.57
CA HIS A 140 3.48 -7.95 -14.17
C HIS A 140 4.57 -6.87 -14.27
N PRO A 141 4.72 -6.17 -15.41
CA PRO A 141 5.70 -5.11 -15.55
C PRO A 141 5.52 -4.01 -14.50
N ASP A 142 4.30 -3.54 -14.26
CA ASP A 142 4.02 -2.48 -13.30
C ASP A 142 4.37 -2.90 -11.87
N HIS A 143 4.13 -4.16 -11.46
CA HIS A 143 4.56 -4.67 -10.16
C HIS A 143 6.07 -4.58 -10.01
N ARG A 144 6.81 -5.03 -11.05
CA ARG A 144 8.28 -4.95 -11.04
C ARG A 144 8.76 -3.50 -10.92
N TYR A 145 8.14 -2.60 -11.69
CA TYR A 145 8.57 -1.20 -11.70
C TYR A 145 8.17 -0.44 -10.44
N VAL A 146 7.05 -0.76 -9.79
CA VAL A 146 6.78 -0.28 -8.43
C VAL A 146 7.87 -0.76 -7.48
N GLY A 147 8.23 -2.05 -7.53
CA GLY A 147 9.34 -2.60 -6.73
C GLY A 147 10.65 -1.85 -6.95
N VAL A 148 11.04 -1.61 -8.20
CA VAL A 148 12.25 -0.85 -8.57
C VAL A 148 12.18 0.59 -8.08
N LEU A 149 11.07 1.29 -8.32
CA LEU A 149 10.91 2.69 -7.94
C LEU A 149 10.96 2.90 -6.42
N VAL A 150 10.32 2.00 -5.66
CA VAL A 150 10.35 2.05 -4.19
C VAL A 150 11.72 1.66 -3.65
N GLN A 151 12.39 0.66 -4.24
CA GLN A 151 13.75 0.29 -3.90
C GLN A 151 14.74 1.45 -4.16
N ASP A 152 14.63 2.12 -5.31
CA ASP A 152 15.40 3.32 -5.63
C ASP A 152 15.16 4.46 -4.63
N ALA A 153 13.91 4.58 -4.12
CA ALA A 153 13.56 5.61 -3.16
C ALA A 153 14.20 5.38 -1.77
N ALA A 154 14.56 4.16 -1.41
CA ALA A 154 15.04 3.80 -0.08
C ALA A 154 16.27 4.60 0.37
N PHE A 155 17.18 4.95 -0.54
CA PHE A 155 18.28 5.87 -0.26
C PHE A 155 17.85 7.33 -0.44
N MET A 156 17.09 7.63 -1.51
CA MET A 156 16.81 8.99 -1.95
C MET A 156 15.91 9.79 -1.00
N VAL A 157 15.09 9.12 -0.18
CA VAL A 157 14.19 9.82 0.77
C VAL A 157 14.91 10.62 1.83
N THR A 158 16.19 10.31 2.11
CA THR A 158 17.05 11.04 3.06
C THR A 158 18.00 12.03 2.40
N VAL A 159 18.09 12.09 1.06
CA VAL A 159 19.02 12.94 0.32
C VAL A 159 18.45 14.35 0.16
N PRO A 160 19.01 15.40 0.82
CA PRO A 160 18.38 16.72 0.91
C PRO A 160 18.10 17.40 -0.43
N PHE A 161 19.01 17.28 -1.39
CA PHE A 161 18.90 17.96 -2.69
C PHE A 161 18.19 17.15 -3.78
N PHE A 162 17.70 15.95 -3.44
CA PHE A 162 16.77 15.25 -4.29
C PHE A 162 15.34 15.62 -3.89
N CYS A 163 14.53 16.15 -4.81
CA CYS A 163 13.21 16.72 -4.53
C CYS A 163 13.27 17.78 -3.40
N PRO A 164 13.97 18.92 -3.58
CA PRO A 164 14.16 19.92 -2.53
C PRO A 164 12.87 20.64 -2.09
N ASP A 165 11.80 20.46 -2.87
CA ASP A 165 10.44 20.92 -2.60
C ASP A 165 9.70 20.07 -1.53
N SER A 166 10.23 18.86 -1.22
CA SER A 166 9.72 17.98 -0.17
C SER A 166 10.85 17.70 0.83
N PRO A 167 10.70 18.04 2.12
CA PRO A 167 11.78 17.89 3.12
C PRO A 167 12.28 16.45 3.23
N PRO A 168 13.60 16.22 3.32
CA PRO A 168 14.16 14.89 3.46
C PRO A 168 13.78 14.29 4.82
N LEU A 169 13.57 12.98 4.85
CA LEU A 169 13.32 12.28 6.11
C LEU A 169 14.57 12.30 6.99
N LYS A 170 14.40 12.61 8.28
CA LYS A 170 15.48 12.60 9.27
C LYS A 170 15.94 11.20 9.63
N LYS A 171 15.06 10.20 9.47
CA LYS A 171 15.29 8.78 9.74
C LYS A 171 14.80 7.97 8.55
N ASN A 172 15.63 7.07 8.05
CA ASN A 172 15.23 6.21 6.95
C ASN A 172 14.15 5.22 7.41
N PRO A 173 13.04 5.06 6.67
CA PRO A 173 12.01 4.06 6.96
C PRO A 173 12.53 2.63 6.89
N LEU A 174 11.78 1.72 7.47
CA LEU A 174 11.85 0.30 7.16
C LEU A 174 11.17 0.04 5.82
N PHE A 175 11.91 -0.47 4.84
CA PHE A 175 11.37 -0.89 3.55
C PHE A 175 11.12 -2.39 3.55
N LEU A 176 9.94 -2.80 3.09
CA LEU A 176 9.48 -4.18 3.09
C LEU A 176 8.93 -4.57 1.72
N TYR A 177 9.15 -5.80 1.35
CA TYR A 177 8.46 -6.44 0.24
C TYR A 177 7.27 -7.25 0.76
N SER A 178 6.13 -7.13 0.10
CA SER A 178 4.99 -8.02 0.34
C SER A 178 5.20 -9.39 -0.29
N SER A 179 4.59 -10.42 0.29
CA SER A 179 4.74 -11.80 -0.16
C SER A 179 4.35 -12.01 -1.63
N ASP A 180 5.08 -12.89 -2.30
CA ASP A 180 4.77 -13.42 -3.62
C ASP A 180 5.12 -14.92 -3.72
N ARG A 181 5.01 -15.50 -4.91
CA ARG A 181 5.30 -16.91 -5.15
C ARG A 181 6.44 -17.15 -6.16
N PHE A 182 7.12 -16.08 -6.56
CA PHE A 182 8.18 -16.17 -7.56
C PHE A 182 9.47 -16.65 -6.91
N LYS A 183 10.18 -17.54 -7.62
CA LYS A 183 11.38 -18.23 -7.08
C LYS A 183 12.67 -17.77 -7.72
N LYS A 184 12.60 -16.94 -8.77
CA LYS A 184 13.79 -16.46 -9.48
C LYS A 184 13.82 -14.94 -9.48
N PRO A 185 15.00 -14.32 -9.24
CA PRO A 185 16.32 -14.93 -9.06
C PRO A 185 16.48 -15.67 -7.72
N TYR A 186 15.67 -15.34 -6.70
CA TYR A 186 15.60 -16.01 -5.39
C TYR A 186 14.14 -16.05 -4.90
N PRO A 187 13.76 -17.05 -4.08
CA PRO A 187 12.42 -17.13 -3.51
C PRO A 187 12.16 -15.98 -2.53
N PHE A 188 10.89 -15.73 -2.24
CA PHE A 188 10.50 -14.83 -1.15
C PHE A 188 10.79 -15.51 0.20
N GLU A 189 11.55 -14.82 1.05
CA GLU A 189 11.97 -15.30 2.37
C GLU A 189 11.56 -14.27 3.43
N PRO A 190 10.39 -14.44 4.08
CA PRO A 190 9.89 -13.43 5.00
C PRO A 190 10.67 -13.35 6.30
N ASP A 191 10.97 -12.13 6.72
CA ASP A 191 11.51 -11.81 8.06
C ASP A 191 10.39 -11.65 9.09
N VAL A 192 9.21 -11.21 8.63
CA VAL A 192 8.04 -10.97 9.48
C VAL A 192 6.82 -11.64 8.89
N ALA A 193 6.12 -12.43 9.68
CA ALA A 193 4.79 -12.95 9.36
C ALA A 193 3.81 -12.50 10.43
N VAL A 194 2.70 -11.90 10.00
CA VAL A 194 1.68 -11.29 10.85
C VAL A 194 0.44 -12.15 10.85
N ALA A 195 -0.01 -12.58 12.03
CA ALA A 195 -1.31 -13.21 12.20
C ALA A 195 -2.42 -12.18 11.98
N VAL A 196 -3.30 -12.43 11.02
CA VAL A 196 -4.42 -11.53 10.69
C VAL A 196 -5.77 -12.14 11.02
N ASP A 197 -5.80 -13.21 11.86
CA ASP A 197 -7.03 -13.92 12.24
C ASP A 197 -8.08 -12.97 12.83
N SER A 198 -7.70 -12.03 13.70
CA SER A 198 -8.61 -11.09 14.36
C SER A 198 -9.27 -10.08 13.42
N VAL A 199 -8.64 -9.79 12.29
CA VAL A 199 -9.10 -8.81 11.28
C VAL A 199 -9.47 -9.46 9.95
N PHE A 200 -9.44 -10.79 9.87
CA PHE A 200 -9.71 -11.51 8.63
C PHE A 200 -11.09 -11.20 8.06
N GLU A 201 -12.12 -11.23 8.90
CA GLU A 201 -13.50 -10.94 8.49
C GLU A 201 -13.65 -9.47 8.04
N LYS A 202 -12.98 -8.53 8.74
CA LYS A 202 -12.92 -7.11 8.35
C LYS A 202 -12.27 -6.93 6.99
N LYS A 203 -11.17 -7.65 6.73
CA LYS A 203 -10.52 -7.64 5.41
C LYS A 203 -11.45 -8.18 4.33
N VAL A 204 -12.13 -9.31 4.56
CA VAL A 204 -13.11 -9.87 3.60
C VAL A 204 -14.20 -8.85 3.30
N ASP A 205 -14.77 -8.20 4.34
CA ASP A 205 -15.81 -7.18 4.18
C ASP A 205 -15.31 -5.95 3.41
N ALA A 206 -14.06 -5.57 3.63
CA ALA A 206 -13.45 -4.47 2.88
C ALA A 206 -13.30 -4.82 1.39
N LEU A 207 -12.79 -6.00 1.09
CA LEU A 207 -12.54 -6.47 -0.29
C LEU A 207 -13.83 -6.73 -1.10
N MET A 208 -14.99 -6.83 -0.46
CA MET A 208 -16.29 -6.81 -1.14
C MET A 208 -16.50 -5.56 -2.01
N ALA A 209 -15.77 -4.47 -1.74
CA ALA A 209 -15.87 -3.23 -2.51
C ALA A 209 -15.10 -3.26 -3.83
N LEU A 210 -14.15 -4.18 -4.01
CA LEU A 210 -13.39 -4.35 -5.26
C LEU A 210 -14.21 -5.15 -6.28
N GLU A 211 -15.37 -4.66 -6.66
CA GLU A 211 -16.33 -5.39 -7.46
C GLU A 211 -15.78 -5.79 -8.82
N SER A 212 -15.15 -4.84 -9.52
CA SER A 212 -14.57 -5.04 -10.85
C SER A 212 -13.52 -6.15 -10.87
N GLN A 213 -12.75 -6.31 -9.79
CA GLN A 213 -11.67 -7.29 -9.71
C GLN A 213 -12.11 -8.62 -9.07
N THR A 214 -12.93 -8.53 -8.05
CA THR A 214 -13.32 -9.68 -7.24
C THR A 214 -14.42 -10.52 -7.89
N PHE A 215 -15.46 -9.86 -8.41
CA PHE A 215 -16.67 -10.54 -8.90
C PHE A 215 -16.78 -10.55 -10.42
N GLU A 216 -16.15 -9.61 -11.11
CA GLU A 216 -16.17 -9.51 -12.57
C GLU A 216 -14.90 -10.07 -13.22
N GLY A 217 -13.87 -10.42 -12.40
CA GLY A 217 -12.68 -11.16 -12.84
C GLY A 217 -11.56 -10.29 -13.39
N GLY A 218 -11.65 -8.97 -13.32
CA GLY A 218 -10.58 -8.05 -13.73
C GLY A 218 -10.20 -8.18 -15.22
N ALA A 219 -8.92 -7.95 -15.54
CA ALA A 219 -8.40 -7.98 -16.91
C ALA A 219 -8.55 -9.35 -17.59
N LEU A 220 -8.47 -10.45 -16.83
CA LEU A 220 -8.62 -11.82 -17.30
C LEU A 220 -10.03 -12.37 -17.03
N GLY A 221 -11.01 -11.50 -16.84
CA GLY A 221 -12.40 -11.84 -16.68
C GLY A 221 -13.01 -12.41 -17.97
N SER A 222 -14.25 -12.89 -17.85
CA SER A 222 -15.09 -13.31 -18.96
C SER A 222 -16.55 -13.29 -18.51
N GLU A 223 -17.47 -13.40 -19.46
CA GLU A 223 -18.89 -13.55 -19.15
C GLU A 223 -19.15 -14.78 -18.27
N GLU A 224 -18.50 -15.91 -18.56
CA GLU A 224 -18.58 -17.12 -17.76
C GLU A 224 -18.09 -16.93 -16.32
N LYS A 225 -16.93 -16.27 -16.14
CA LYS A 225 -16.37 -16.00 -14.79
C LYS A 225 -17.27 -15.05 -14.00
N THR A 226 -17.82 -14.05 -14.67
CA THR A 226 -18.76 -13.11 -14.03
C THR A 226 -20.06 -13.82 -13.64
N ALA A 227 -20.58 -14.71 -14.50
CA ALA A 227 -21.76 -15.51 -14.20
C ALA A 227 -21.54 -16.56 -13.09
N ALA A 228 -20.29 -16.99 -12.87
CA ALA A 228 -19.95 -17.91 -11.78
C ALA A 228 -19.91 -17.22 -10.40
N ALA A 229 -19.82 -15.89 -10.35
CA ALA A 229 -19.94 -15.14 -9.10
C ALA A 229 -21.42 -14.99 -8.70
N PRO A 230 -21.74 -15.01 -7.38
CA PRO A 230 -23.12 -14.78 -6.95
C PRO A 230 -23.62 -13.39 -7.37
N PRO A 231 -24.92 -13.23 -7.67
CA PRO A 231 -25.47 -11.97 -8.17
C PRO A 231 -25.36 -10.83 -7.14
N ALA A 232 -25.27 -9.59 -7.60
CA ALA A 232 -25.16 -8.39 -6.76
C ALA A 232 -26.35 -8.25 -5.78
N SER A 233 -27.52 -8.79 -6.13
CA SER A 233 -28.71 -8.83 -5.29
C SER A 233 -28.59 -9.74 -4.07
N SER A 234 -27.53 -10.53 -3.95
CA SER A 234 -27.31 -11.49 -2.87
C SER A 234 -25.97 -11.23 -2.16
N PRO A 235 -25.85 -10.13 -1.36
CA PRO A 235 -24.59 -9.72 -0.75
C PRO A 235 -24.02 -10.77 0.22
N GLU A 236 -24.86 -11.53 0.93
CA GLU A 236 -24.42 -12.60 1.84
C GLU A 236 -23.77 -13.76 1.06
N LEU A 237 -24.32 -14.15 -0.09
CA LEU A 237 -23.74 -15.19 -0.94
C LEU A 237 -22.41 -14.70 -1.56
N ARG A 238 -22.34 -13.45 -2.00
CA ARG A 238 -21.08 -12.83 -2.47
C ARG A 238 -20.02 -12.84 -1.39
N ARG A 239 -20.38 -12.43 -0.17
CA ARG A 239 -19.47 -12.45 0.97
C ARG A 239 -18.96 -13.85 1.29
N ALA A 240 -19.84 -14.84 1.36
CA ALA A 240 -19.48 -16.24 1.62
C ALA A 240 -18.53 -16.78 0.53
N TRP A 241 -18.85 -16.51 -0.73
CA TRP A 241 -18.04 -16.90 -1.90
C TRP A 241 -16.64 -16.25 -1.88
N LEU A 242 -16.57 -14.96 -1.57
CA LEU A 242 -15.31 -14.24 -1.43
C LEU A 242 -14.50 -14.77 -0.24
N ARG A 243 -15.16 -14.92 0.91
CA ARG A 243 -14.56 -15.45 2.14
C ARG A 243 -13.87 -16.80 1.92
N GLU A 244 -14.54 -17.73 1.24
CA GLU A 244 -13.96 -19.04 0.93
C GLU A 244 -12.64 -18.94 0.13
N ARG A 245 -12.59 -18.03 -0.84
CA ARG A 245 -11.38 -17.77 -1.64
C ARG A 245 -10.24 -17.21 -0.78
N TRP A 246 -10.56 -16.30 0.13
CA TRP A 246 -9.58 -15.70 1.04
C TRP A 246 -9.13 -16.64 2.15
N VAL A 247 -10.00 -17.51 2.65
CA VAL A 247 -9.61 -18.61 3.55
C VAL A 247 -8.52 -19.47 2.91
N ARG A 248 -8.71 -19.86 1.64
CA ARG A 248 -7.68 -20.64 0.91
C ARG A 248 -6.38 -19.85 0.71
N ARG A 249 -6.48 -18.60 0.29
CA ARG A 249 -5.30 -17.77 -0.02
C ARG A 249 -4.45 -17.46 1.22
N GLN A 250 -5.06 -16.92 2.26
CA GLN A 250 -4.34 -16.54 3.47
C GLN A 250 -4.00 -17.74 4.36
N GLY A 251 -4.79 -18.81 4.29
CA GLY A 251 -4.45 -20.08 4.93
C GLY A 251 -3.22 -20.74 4.29
N ALA A 252 -3.07 -20.66 2.97
CA ALA A 252 -1.86 -21.09 2.29
C ALA A 252 -0.64 -20.24 2.71
N GLU A 253 -0.81 -18.92 2.85
CA GLU A 253 0.23 -18.01 3.34
C GLU A 253 0.69 -18.40 4.76
N ALA A 254 -0.25 -18.61 5.69
CA ALA A 254 0.06 -19.06 7.05
C ALA A 254 0.79 -20.41 7.06
N ASN A 255 0.40 -21.33 6.19
CA ASN A 255 1.05 -22.64 6.09
C ASN A 255 2.46 -22.56 5.52
N ASN A 256 2.67 -21.73 4.47
CA ASN A 256 3.97 -21.55 3.83
C ASN A 256 5.00 -20.93 4.80
N TYR A 257 4.56 -20.05 5.69
CA TYR A 257 5.43 -19.29 6.58
C TYR A 257 5.25 -19.66 8.05
N ARG A 258 4.86 -20.91 8.30
CA ARG A 258 4.62 -21.46 9.65
C ARG A 258 5.82 -21.31 10.58
N GLY A 259 7.03 -21.53 10.07
CA GLY A 259 8.27 -21.34 10.83
C GLY A 259 8.40 -19.91 11.34
N VAL A 260 8.26 -18.92 10.45
CA VAL A 260 8.35 -17.49 10.82
C VAL A 260 7.24 -17.09 11.79
N LEU A 261 6.03 -17.63 11.63
CA LEU A 261 4.95 -17.42 12.61
C LEU A 261 5.32 -17.99 13.97
N SER A 262 5.89 -19.20 14.02
CA SER A 262 6.36 -19.80 15.29
C SER A 262 7.48 -19.00 15.92
N ASP A 263 8.39 -18.45 15.13
CA ASP A 263 9.49 -17.58 15.62
C ASP A 263 8.97 -16.28 16.26
N TRP A 264 7.91 -15.69 15.72
CA TRP A 264 7.34 -14.45 16.26
C TRP A 264 6.34 -14.69 17.39
N TYR A 265 5.48 -15.72 17.30
CA TYR A 265 4.36 -15.95 18.21
C TYR A 265 4.62 -17.06 19.24
N GLY A 266 5.74 -17.78 19.12
CA GLY A 266 6.04 -19.01 19.86
C GLY A 266 5.40 -20.24 19.22
N GLU A 267 6.00 -21.41 19.47
CA GLU A 267 5.63 -22.69 18.84
C GLU A 267 4.13 -23.02 18.96
N GLU A 268 3.56 -22.94 20.15
CA GLU A 268 2.18 -23.32 20.40
C GLU A 268 1.20 -22.38 19.68
N LYS A 269 1.39 -21.07 19.81
CA LYS A 269 0.54 -20.08 19.17
C LYS A 269 0.74 -20.06 17.66
N GLY A 270 2.00 -20.14 17.20
CA GLY A 270 2.33 -20.16 15.77
C GLY A 270 1.62 -21.28 15.01
N LYS A 271 1.50 -22.47 15.60
CA LYS A 271 0.79 -23.62 14.99
C LYS A 271 -0.71 -23.38 14.81
N THR A 272 -1.34 -22.54 15.62
CA THR A 272 -2.79 -22.31 15.62
C THR A 272 -3.24 -21.16 14.73
N ILE A 273 -2.32 -20.31 14.25
CA ILE A 273 -2.62 -19.18 13.35
C ILE A 273 -3.16 -19.72 12.04
N GLN A 274 -4.35 -19.22 11.64
CA GLN A 274 -5.04 -19.69 10.44
C GLN A 274 -4.74 -18.80 9.23
N PHE A 275 -4.59 -17.49 9.44
CA PHE A 275 -4.43 -16.50 8.38
C PHE A 275 -3.23 -15.60 8.66
N ALA A 276 -2.41 -15.36 7.62
CA ALA A 276 -1.22 -14.55 7.75
C ALA A 276 -1.01 -13.65 6.54
N GLU A 277 -0.24 -12.59 6.76
CA GLU A 277 0.43 -11.78 5.75
C GLU A 277 1.93 -11.76 6.10
N ALA A 278 2.79 -11.78 5.07
CA ALA A 278 4.22 -11.94 5.28
C ALA A 278 5.01 -10.87 4.53
N PHE A 279 6.14 -10.47 5.13
CA PHE A 279 6.96 -9.37 4.64
C PHE A 279 8.45 -9.74 4.74
N GLU A 280 9.20 -9.44 3.68
CA GLU A 280 10.64 -9.58 3.58
C GLU A 280 11.29 -8.19 3.72
N ILE A 281 12.34 -8.05 4.53
CA ILE A 281 13.04 -6.78 4.71
C ILE A 281 13.90 -6.49 3.48
N CYS A 282 13.70 -5.33 2.86
CA CYS A 282 14.58 -4.83 1.83
C CYS A 282 15.96 -4.52 2.43
N GLU A 283 17.05 -4.92 1.77
CA GLU A 283 18.43 -4.63 2.21
C GLU A 283 18.77 -3.13 2.20
N TYR A 284 17.94 -2.30 1.56
CA TYR A 284 18.09 -0.85 1.51
C TYR A 284 17.17 -0.17 2.52
N GLY A 285 17.58 1.00 3.00
CA GLY A 285 16.86 1.69 4.06
C GLY A 285 17.29 1.24 5.46
N ARG A 286 16.38 1.38 6.42
CA ARG A 286 16.65 1.01 7.82
C ARG A 286 16.70 -0.50 7.97
N GLN A 287 17.70 -0.97 8.70
CA GLN A 287 17.85 -2.38 9.11
C GLN A 287 17.53 -2.50 10.61
N PRO A 288 16.30 -2.86 10.99
CA PRO A 288 15.89 -2.90 12.39
C PRO A 288 16.34 -4.17 13.09
N THR A 289 16.60 -4.05 14.38
CA THR A 289 16.70 -5.21 15.28
C THR A 289 15.33 -5.84 15.50
N ARG A 290 15.30 -7.10 16.00
CA ARG A 290 14.05 -7.78 16.34
C ARG A 290 13.17 -6.97 17.32
N ALA A 291 13.80 -6.32 18.31
CA ALA A 291 13.11 -5.45 19.25
C ALA A 291 12.50 -4.19 18.59
N GLU A 292 13.17 -3.65 17.59
CA GLU A 292 12.63 -2.53 16.81
C GLU A 292 11.49 -2.96 15.89
N ILE A 293 11.55 -4.17 15.31
CA ILE A 293 10.43 -4.73 14.53
C ILE A 293 9.18 -4.82 15.42
N ARG A 294 9.28 -5.28 16.68
CA ARG A 294 8.13 -5.29 17.60
C ARG A 294 7.55 -3.91 17.88
N LYS A 295 8.37 -2.86 17.87
CA LYS A 295 7.87 -1.49 18.00
C LYS A 295 7.16 -1.01 16.73
N LEU A 296 7.60 -1.48 15.56
CA LEU A 296 7.00 -1.16 14.27
C LEU A 296 5.75 -2.01 13.96
N PHE A 297 5.64 -3.18 14.59
CA PHE A 297 4.49 -4.10 14.51
C PHE A 297 3.96 -4.37 15.93
N PRO A 298 3.25 -3.38 16.55
CA PRO A 298 2.91 -3.44 17.98
C PRO A 298 1.92 -4.55 18.35
N PHE A 299 1.32 -5.20 17.39
CA PHE A 299 0.46 -6.37 17.54
C PHE A 299 1.22 -7.70 17.56
N LEU A 300 2.53 -7.71 17.32
CA LEU A 300 3.37 -8.88 17.61
C LEU A 300 3.52 -9.07 19.12
N PRO A 301 3.55 -10.31 19.60
CA PRO A 301 3.68 -10.55 21.03
C PRO A 301 5.01 -10.03 21.58
N ALA A 302 5.01 -9.66 22.86
CA ALA A 302 6.24 -9.33 23.57
C ALA A 302 7.20 -10.52 23.57
N ASP A 303 8.50 -10.26 23.74
CA ASP A 303 9.50 -11.34 23.82
C ASP A 303 9.19 -12.24 25.02
N SER A 304 8.92 -13.51 24.77
CA SER A 304 8.70 -14.50 25.82
C SER A 304 9.99 -14.96 26.48
N SER A 305 11.14 -14.39 26.10
CA SER A 305 12.44 -14.62 26.71
C SER A 305 12.72 -13.64 27.86
N LYS A 306 12.04 -13.82 29.00
CA LYS A 306 12.48 -13.40 30.32
C LYS A 306 12.20 -14.52 31.33
#